data_d86dcd7235ec658c01db74928788470a
#
_entry.id   d86dcd7235ec658c01db74928788470a
#
_cell.length_a   1.000
_cell.length_b   1.000
_cell.length_c   1.000
_cell.angle_alpha   90.00
_cell.angle_beta   90.00
_cell.angle_gamma   90.00
#
_symmetry.space_group_name_H-M   'P 1'
#
loop_
_entity.id
_entity.type
_entity.pdbx_description
1 polymer ?
#
loop_
_entity_poly.entity_id
_entity_poly.type
_entity_poly.pdbx_seq_one_letter_code
_entity_poly.pdbx_strand_id
1 'polypeptide(L)'
;MSRVALALAVVLLFTACGERDQPDDQALHQDILNGKSGAEVTFDAMIVTEPAESGGHERFEVKDPPGDMLEVDHNTSLAQAVPAHVGDAVIIHGQLYIDPGPRAGVHCTHAATSSGCPDPGWIEFAGNYYE
;
A
#
# COMPACT_ATOMS: atom_id res chain seq x y z
N MET A 1 51.13 30.15 -26.34
CA MET A 1 50.04 30.61 -25.49
C MET A 1 49.07 29.43 -25.31
N SER A 2 49.16 28.80 -24.15
CA SER A 2 48.36 27.61 -23.84
C SER A 2 47.03 28.05 -23.22
N ARG A 3 45.90 27.69 -23.84
CA ARG A 3 44.57 27.94 -23.28
C ARG A 3 44.17 26.69 -22.47
N VAL A 4 44.20 26.83 -21.15
CA VAL A 4 43.67 25.81 -20.25
C VAL A 4 42.13 25.94 -20.25
N ALA A 5 41.45 24.97 -20.81
CA ALA A 5 40.00 24.86 -20.72
C ALA A 5 39.63 24.20 -19.37
N LEU A 6 39.02 24.98 -18.49
CA LEU A 6 38.51 24.52 -17.21
C LEU A 6 37.16 23.81 -17.47
N ALA A 7 37.15 22.48 -17.44
CA ALA A 7 35.92 21.71 -17.54
C ALA A 7 35.21 21.75 -16.17
N LEU A 8 34.07 22.43 -16.12
CA LEU A 8 33.19 22.44 -14.94
C LEU A 8 32.40 21.15 -14.92
N ALA A 9 32.79 20.21 -14.05
CA ALA A 9 32.01 18.99 -13.82
C ALA A 9 30.80 19.35 -12.95
N VAL A 10 29.61 19.35 -13.57
CA VAL A 10 28.33 19.46 -12.85
C VAL A 10 28.05 18.10 -12.25
N VAL A 11 28.24 17.95 -10.94
CA VAL A 11 27.81 16.77 -10.19
C VAL A 11 26.31 16.92 -9.93
N LEU A 12 25.49 16.21 -10.71
CA LEU A 12 24.06 16.03 -10.45
C LEU A 12 23.92 15.07 -9.26
N LEU A 13 23.68 15.65 -8.09
CA LEU A 13 23.25 14.90 -6.92
C LEU A 13 21.80 14.44 -7.16
N PHE A 14 21.63 13.22 -7.63
CA PHE A 14 20.34 12.55 -7.56
C PHE A 14 20.09 12.19 -6.09
N THR A 15 19.23 12.96 -5.41
CA THR A 15 18.63 12.52 -4.17
C THR A 15 17.67 11.40 -4.54
N ALA A 16 18.06 10.15 -4.29
CA ALA A 16 17.16 9.01 -4.36
C ALA A 16 16.15 9.14 -3.21
N CYS A 17 14.99 9.79 -3.48
CA CYS A 17 13.78 9.55 -2.71
C CYS A 17 13.45 8.07 -2.91
N GLY A 18 13.37 7.27 -1.82
CA GLY A 18 12.99 5.87 -1.88
C GLY A 18 11.68 5.74 -2.65
N GLU A 19 11.74 5.09 -3.80
CA GLU A 19 10.58 4.88 -4.66
C GLU A 19 9.64 3.91 -3.94
N ARG A 20 8.35 4.26 -3.82
CA ARG A 20 7.34 3.36 -3.25
C ARG A 20 7.04 2.24 -4.23
N ASP A 21 6.66 1.09 -3.69
CA ASP A 21 6.26 -0.05 -4.52
C ASP A 21 5.09 0.33 -5.43
N GLN A 22 5.17 -0.12 -6.68
CA GLN A 22 4.13 0.11 -7.67
C GLN A 22 3.08 -0.99 -7.62
N PRO A 23 1.80 -0.71 -7.95
CA PRO A 23 0.76 -1.72 -7.99
C PRO A 23 1.09 -2.87 -8.95
N ASP A 24 0.86 -4.09 -8.47
CA ASP A 24 0.88 -5.31 -9.27
C ASP A 24 -0.35 -6.16 -8.94
N ASP A 25 -1.47 -5.82 -9.59
CA ASP A 25 -2.77 -6.44 -9.34
C ASP A 25 -2.80 -7.91 -9.75
N GLN A 26 -2.02 -8.29 -10.77
CA GLN A 26 -1.93 -9.69 -11.20
C GLN A 26 -1.15 -10.54 -10.19
N ALA A 27 -0.09 -10.01 -9.60
CA ALA A 27 0.63 -10.70 -8.52
C ALA A 27 -0.28 -10.93 -7.30
N LEU A 28 -1.05 -9.92 -6.90
CA LEU A 28 -2.05 -10.06 -5.82
C LEU A 28 -3.06 -11.17 -6.15
N HIS A 29 -3.63 -11.15 -7.35
CA HIS A 29 -4.60 -12.16 -7.78
C HIS A 29 -4.02 -13.58 -7.69
N GLN A 30 -2.79 -13.78 -8.15
CA GLN A 30 -2.10 -15.07 -8.05
C GLN A 30 -1.81 -15.47 -6.59
N ASP A 31 -1.43 -14.53 -5.74
CA ASP A 31 -1.19 -14.77 -4.32
C ASP A 31 -2.47 -15.19 -3.59
N ILE A 32 -3.62 -14.58 -3.93
CA ILE A 32 -4.93 -14.97 -3.41
C ILE A 32 -5.28 -16.39 -3.86
N LEU A 33 -5.17 -16.69 -5.17
CA LEU A 33 -5.46 -18.02 -5.71
C LEU A 33 -4.60 -19.11 -5.09
N ASN A 34 -3.35 -18.80 -4.77
CA ASN A 34 -2.38 -19.72 -4.17
C ASN A 34 -2.43 -19.74 -2.63
N GLY A 35 -3.31 -18.95 -2.00
CA GLY A 35 -3.45 -18.91 -0.55
C GLY A 35 -2.21 -18.40 0.18
N LYS A 36 -1.48 -17.45 -0.40
CA LYS A 36 -0.22 -16.93 0.15
C LYS A 36 -0.44 -15.89 1.25
N SER A 37 -0.99 -16.31 2.37
CA SER A 37 -1.09 -15.48 3.58
C SER A 37 0.31 -15.06 4.05
N GLY A 38 0.47 -13.77 4.36
CA GLY A 38 1.76 -13.18 4.76
C GLY A 38 2.56 -12.54 3.62
N ALA A 39 2.10 -12.64 2.37
CA ALA A 39 2.75 -11.96 1.24
C ALA A 39 2.59 -10.44 1.36
N GLU A 40 3.67 -9.69 1.10
CA GLU A 40 3.61 -8.24 0.91
C GLU A 40 3.06 -7.94 -0.48
N VAL A 41 2.03 -7.10 -0.55
CA VAL A 41 1.32 -6.79 -1.79
C VAL A 41 1.13 -5.28 -1.96
N THR A 42 1.14 -4.83 -3.22
CA THR A 42 0.79 -3.46 -3.59
C THR A 42 -0.20 -3.53 -4.73
N PHE A 43 -1.35 -2.88 -4.60
CA PHE A 43 -2.40 -3.01 -5.60
C PHE A 43 -3.32 -1.79 -5.69
N ASP A 44 -3.92 -1.62 -6.86
CA ASP A 44 -5.01 -0.66 -7.10
C ASP A 44 -6.33 -1.23 -6.59
N ALA A 45 -7.17 -0.40 -6.02
CA ALA A 45 -8.49 -0.82 -5.58
C ALA A 45 -9.52 0.33 -5.61
N MET A 46 -10.79 -0.05 -5.63
CA MET A 46 -11.92 0.85 -5.40
C MET A 46 -12.61 0.45 -4.10
N ILE A 47 -12.96 1.44 -3.29
CA ILE A 47 -13.70 1.24 -2.04
C ILE A 47 -15.14 0.85 -2.36
N VAL A 48 -15.62 -0.27 -1.81
CA VAL A 48 -16.98 -0.80 -2.06
C VAL A 48 -17.89 -0.77 -0.84
N THR A 49 -17.33 -0.65 0.37
CA THR A 49 -18.09 -0.37 1.60
C THR A 49 -17.54 0.86 2.30
N GLU A 50 -18.40 1.61 2.96
CA GLU A 50 -18.00 2.83 3.66
C GLU A 50 -17.02 2.51 4.80
N PRO A 51 -15.85 3.17 4.87
CA PRO A 51 -14.90 2.97 5.97
C PRO A 51 -15.54 3.25 7.32
N ALA A 52 -15.34 2.35 8.28
CA ALA A 52 -15.87 2.42 9.63
C ALA A 52 -14.77 2.18 10.67
N GLU A 53 -14.67 3.10 11.63
CA GLU A 53 -13.73 3.03 12.75
C GLU A 53 -14.32 2.21 13.90
N SER A 54 -13.55 1.26 14.41
CA SER A 54 -13.90 0.50 15.60
C SER A 54 -12.65 -0.05 16.28
N GLY A 55 -12.50 0.25 17.56
CA GLY A 55 -11.42 -0.32 18.40
C GLY A 55 -10.00 -0.01 17.92
N GLY A 56 -9.75 1.17 17.33
CA GLY A 56 -8.46 1.57 16.80
C GLY A 56 -8.14 1.00 15.42
N HIS A 57 -9.15 0.50 14.72
CA HIS A 57 -9.07 0.01 13.35
C HIS A 57 -10.15 0.62 12.48
N GLU A 58 -9.77 1.06 11.29
CA GLU A 58 -10.68 1.43 10.21
C GLU A 58 -10.80 0.24 9.27
N ARG A 59 -12.03 -0.24 9.06
CA ARG A 59 -12.31 -1.38 8.18
C ARG A 59 -13.23 -0.99 7.05
N PHE A 60 -12.91 -1.48 5.86
CA PHE A 60 -13.72 -1.33 4.66
C PHE A 60 -13.35 -2.43 3.66
N GLU A 61 -14.25 -2.70 2.72
CA GLU A 61 -13.99 -3.62 1.62
C GLU A 61 -13.59 -2.85 0.37
N VAL A 62 -12.70 -3.45 -0.39
CA VAL A 62 -12.23 -2.94 -1.68
C VAL A 62 -12.33 -4.02 -2.74
N LYS A 63 -12.40 -3.57 -4.00
CA LYS A 63 -12.34 -4.44 -5.17
C LYS A 63 -11.19 -4.00 -6.06
N ASP A 64 -10.33 -4.95 -6.41
CA ASP A 64 -9.22 -4.70 -7.32
C ASP A 64 -9.62 -4.83 -8.79
N PRO A 65 -8.77 -4.44 -9.77
CA PRO A 65 -9.08 -4.56 -11.20
C PRO A 65 -9.39 -5.99 -11.67
N PRO A 66 -8.69 -7.06 -11.24
CA PRO A 66 -9.08 -8.43 -11.56
C PRO A 66 -10.43 -8.87 -10.99
N GLY A 67 -10.97 -8.16 -10.02
CA GLY A 67 -12.27 -8.42 -9.41
C GLY A 67 -12.21 -9.13 -8.05
N ASP A 68 -11.05 -9.22 -7.45
CA ASP A 68 -10.91 -9.76 -6.10
C ASP A 68 -11.49 -8.80 -5.07
N MET A 69 -12.17 -9.34 -4.07
CA MET A 69 -12.70 -8.60 -2.94
C MET A 69 -11.80 -8.80 -1.74
N LEU A 70 -11.35 -7.71 -1.13
CA LEU A 70 -10.51 -7.75 0.06
C LEU A 70 -11.07 -6.87 1.17
N GLU A 71 -10.99 -7.35 2.41
CA GLU A 71 -11.15 -6.49 3.58
C GLU A 71 -9.84 -5.74 3.84
N VAL A 72 -9.93 -4.43 4.04
CA VAL A 72 -8.82 -3.62 4.54
C VAL A 72 -8.99 -3.45 6.05
N ASP A 73 -7.97 -3.82 6.80
CA ASP A 73 -7.89 -3.62 8.24
C ASP A 73 -6.74 -2.64 8.54
N HIS A 74 -7.08 -1.35 8.55
CA HIS A 74 -6.16 -0.25 8.75
C HIS A 74 -6.08 0.16 10.22
N ASN A 75 -4.91 0.00 10.84
CA ASN A 75 -4.71 0.29 12.26
C ASN A 75 -4.57 1.81 12.48
N THR A 76 -5.65 2.45 12.93
CA THR A 76 -5.71 3.89 13.18
C THR A 76 -5.08 4.32 14.51
N SER A 77 -4.63 3.36 15.33
CA SER A 77 -3.74 3.65 16.46
C SER A 77 -2.29 3.93 16.02
N LEU A 78 -1.92 3.53 14.80
CA LEU A 78 -0.57 3.67 14.23
C LEU A 78 -0.50 4.59 13.02
N ALA A 79 -1.63 4.85 12.37
CA ALA A 79 -1.72 5.69 11.17
C ALA A 79 -2.99 6.55 11.19
N GLN A 80 -3.03 7.57 10.34
CA GLN A 80 -4.26 8.37 10.19
C GLN A 80 -5.33 7.58 9.45
N ALA A 81 -6.60 7.79 9.82
CA ALA A 81 -7.74 7.28 9.07
C ALA A 81 -7.75 7.82 7.64
N VAL A 82 -8.15 7.00 6.68
CA VAL A 82 -8.25 7.39 5.27
C VAL A 82 -9.58 8.10 5.04
N PRO A 83 -9.61 9.38 4.64
CA PRO A 83 -10.85 10.15 4.48
C PRO A 83 -11.52 9.87 3.13
N ALA A 84 -11.64 8.59 2.76
CA ALA A 84 -12.19 8.13 1.51
C ALA A 84 -13.60 7.55 1.71
N HIS A 85 -14.34 7.44 0.62
CA HIS A 85 -15.72 6.97 0.58
C HIS A 85 -15.92 5.90 -0.49
N VAL A 86 -17.05 5.24 -0.47
CA VAL A 86 -17.45 4.29 -1.52
C VAL A 86 -17.32 4.93 -2.90
N GLY A 87 -16.67 4.22 -3.81
CA GLY A 87 -16.41 4.67 -5.18
C GLY A 87 -15.05 5.36 -5.37
N ASP A 88 -14.35 5.69 -4.28
CA ASP A 88 -13.02 6.29 -4.36
C ASP A 88 -11.95 5.24 -4.69
N ALA A 89 -10.96 5.66 -5.49
CA ALA A 89 -9.80 4.87 -5.83
C ALA A 89 -8.70 5.05 -4.78
N VAL A 90 -8.06 3.94 -4.41
CA VAL A 90 -6.91 3.92 -3.50
C VAL A 90 -5.82 2.99 -4.06
N ILE A 91 -4.58 3.21 -3.62
CA ILE A 91 -3.49 2.24 -3.77
C ILE A 91 -3.13 1.77 -2.37
N ILE A 92 -2.99 0.47 -2.20
CA ILE A 92 -2.74 -0.14 -0.89
C ILE A 92 -1.45 -0.95 -0.94
N HIS A 93 -0.58 -0.72 0.03
CA HIS A 93 0.56 -1.57 0.33
C HIS A 93 0.44 -2.13 1.73
N GLY A 94 0.48 -3.44 1.86
CA GLY A 94 0.37 -4.12 3.14
C GLY A 94 0.59 -5.62 3.02
N GLN A 95 0.26 -6.33 4.08
CA GLN A 95 0.41 -7.77 4.15
C GLN A 95 -0.92 -8.47 3.89
N LEU A 96 -0.93 -9.37 2.91
CA LEU A 96 -2.08 -10.20 2.60
C LEU A 96 -2.35 -11.22 3.73
N TYR A 97 -3.61 -11.38 4.10
CA TYR A 97 -4.06 -12.50 4.93
C TYR A 97 -5.24 -13.20 4.28
N ILE A 98 -5.32 -14.51 4.46
CA ILE A 98 -6.40 -15.35 3.94
C ILE A 98 -7.06 -16.06 5.13
N ASP A 99 -8.30 -15.68 5.42
CA ASP A 99 -9.09 -16.31 6.45
C ASP A 99 -9.75 -17.61 5.96
N PRO A 100 -10.14 -18.54 6.87
CA PRO A 100 -10.92 -19.71 6.49
C PRO A 100 -12.24 -19.34 5.80
N GLY A 101 -12.55 -20.04 4.70
CA GLY A 101 -13.75 -19.81 3.91
C GLY A 101 -13.60 -18.95 2.65
N PRO A 102 -12.55 -18.98 1.92
CA PRO A 102 -11.35 -18.17 1.76
C PRO A 102 -11.70 -16.69 1.52
N ARG A 103 -11.62 -15.88 2.57
CA ARG A 103 -11.76 -14.43 2.48
C ARG A 103 -10.38 -13.79 2.53
N ALA A 104 -10.03 -13.04 1.49
CA ALA A 104 -8.80 -12.27 1.45
C ALA A 104 -8.97 -10.94 2.20
N GLY A 105 -7.88 -10.49 2.81
CA GLY A 105 -7.78 -9.17 3.42
C GLY A 105 -6.36 -8.68 3.41
N VAL A 106 -6.19 -7.41 3.73
CA VAL A 106 -4.89 -6.75 3.86
C VAL A 106 -4.82 -5.96 5.16
N HIS A 107 -3.73 -6.12 5.87
CA HIS A 107 -3.41 -5.38 7.08
C HIS A 107 -1.96 -4.87 7.04
N CYS A 108 -1.41 -4.40 8.15
CA CYS A 108 -0.07 -3.80 8.19
C CYS A 108 0.09 -2.65 7.17
N THR A 109 -0.94 -1.82 7.05
CA THR A 109 -0.99 -0.67 6.14
C THR A 109 -0.52 0.62 6.81
N HIS A 110 0.50 0.53 7.66
CA HIS A 110 1.08 1.63 8.44
C HIS A 110 2.62 1.55 8.41
N ALA A 111 3.29 2.69 8.60
CA ALA A 111 4.75 2.76 8.53
C ALA A 111 5.46 2.08 9.71
N ALA A 112 4.83 2.05 10.90
CA ALA A 112 5.39 1.40 12.07
C ALA A 112 5.51 -0.11 11.86
N THR A 113 6.68 -0.68 12.14
CA THR A 113 6.96 -2.10 11.98
C THR A 113 6.98 -2.85 13.32
N SER A 114 6.70 -4.15 13.26
CA SER A 114 6.71 -5.08 14.38
C SER A 114 7.01 -6.50 13.89
N SER A 115 7.08 -7.48 14.79
CA SER A 115 7.21 -8.89 14.37
C SER A 115 6.01 -9.38 13.56
N GLY A 116 4.81 -8.84 13.80
CA GLY A 116 3.60 -9.15 13.02
C GLY A 116 3.45 -8.33 11.76
N CYS A 117 4.09 -7.17 11.67
CA CYS A 117 4.12 -6.29 10.52
C CYS A 117 5.57 -5.92 10.20
N PRO A 118 6.35 -6.83 9.58
CA PRO A 118 7.80 -6.65 9.42
C PRO A 118 8.17 -5.58 8.40
N ASP A 119 7.28 -5.29 7.45
CA ASP A 119 7.49 -4.29 6.41
C ASP A 119 6.55 -3.09 6.60
N PRO A 120 7.04 -1.86 6.34
CA PRO A 120 6.17 -0.67 6.43
C PRO A 120 5.14 -0.68 5.31
N GLY A 121 3.88 -0.42 5.67
CA GLY A 121 2.76 -0.32 4.74
C GLY A 121 2.19 1.09 4.66
N TRP A 122 1.22 1.28 3.77
CA TRP A 122 0.58 2.57 3.54
C TRP A 122 -0.70 2.41 2.70
N ILE A 123 -1.56 3.42 2.76
CA ILE A 123 -2.68 3.61 1.83
C ILE A 123 -2.51 4.97 1.18
N GLU A 124 -2.52 5.02 -0.16
CA GLU A 124 -2.51 6.26 -0.92
C GLU A 124 -3.93 6.60 -1.36
N PHE A 125 -4.37 7.79 -1.01
CA PHE A 125 -5.63 8.36 -1.44
C PHE A 125 -5.45 9.83 -1.84
N ALA A 126 -5.92 10.20 -3.03
CA ALA A 126 -5.86 11.57 -3.54
C ALA A 126 -4.45 12.21 -3.45
N GLY A 127 -3.40 11.41 -3.68
CA GLY A 127 -2.00 11.84 -3.66
C GLY A 127 -1.38 11.97 -2.26
N ASN A 128 -2.11 11.61 -1.20
CA ASN A 128 -1.61 11.58 0.18
C ASN A 128 -1.45 10.15 0.67
N TYR A 129 -0.46 9.95 1.57
CA TYR A 129 -0.18 8.66 2.19
C TYR A 129 -0.67 8.66 3.64
N TYR A 130 -1.38 7.60 3.98
CA TYR A 130 -1.92 7.31 5.33
C TYR A 130 -1.14 6.10 5.85
N GLU A 131 -0.18 6.38 6.79
CA GLU A 131 0.82 5.41 7.24
C GLU A 131 1.32 5.64 8.68
#